data_06c5c2cf7ba8d054bd774e051dd5b28c
#
_entry.id   06c5c2cf7ba8d054bd774e051dd5b28c
#
_cell.length_a   1.000
_cell.length_b   1.000
_cell.length_c   1.000
_cell.angle_alpha   90.00
_cell.angle_beta   90.00
_cell.angle_gamma   90.00
#
_symmetry.space_group_name_H-M   'P 1'
#
loop_
_entity.id
_entity.type
_entity.pdbx_description
1 polymer ?
#
loop_
_entity_poly.entity_id
_entity_poly.type
_entity_poly.pdbx_seq_one_letter_code
_entity_poly.pdbx_strand_id
1 'polypeptide(L)'
;ILDENDDPELISSQLILARSLMDLGEIDRSRDHALTAFDKTEKSKDKQLHARAQAVLGRYYAKVGDLDVASHHYSQALDAMNEEGDILAMVDITILLGEVLQDSGKNDEAMEHFREALVIAEANDLRMQIGELLIRLGSVAPEKSRRMEYLQRALAVFRELGAKSRMREVQNRVHNAVMGR
;
A
#
# COMPACT_ATOMS: atom_id res chain seq x y z
N ILE A 1 10.27 -32.34 -9.76
CA ILE A 1 8.85 -32.54 -9.42
C ILE A 1 8.57 -31.47 -8.39
N LEU A 2 7.80 -30.43 -8.79
CA LEU A 2 7.31 -29.44 -7.85
C LEU A 2 6.40 -30.19 -6.86
N ASP A 3 6.60 -29.98 -5.57
CA ASP A 3 5.71 -30.50 -4.55
C ASP A 3 4.31 -29.88 -4.81
N GLU A 4 3.25 -30.68 -4.79
CA GLU A 4 1.86 -30.19 -4.99
C GLU A 4 1.52 -29.05 -4.01
N ASN A 5 2.31 -28.90 -2.94
CA ASN A 5 2.22 -27.84 -1.95
C ASN A 5 2.85 -26.50 -2.38
N ASP A 6 3.66 -26.47 -3.43
CA ASP A 6 4.38 -25.28 -3.92
C ASP A 6 3.70 -24.66 -5.17
N ASP A 7 2.43 -24.99 -5.41
CA ASP A 7 1.62 -24.44 -6.48
C ASP A 7 1.47 -22.92 -6.31
N PRO A 8 1.89 -22.10 -7.31
CA PRO A 8 1.76 -20.65 -7.26
C PRO A 8 0.32 -20.16 -7.03
N GLU A 9 -0.69 -20.87 -7.54
CA GLU A 9 -2.09 -20.52 -7.31
C GLU A 9 -2.51 -20.73 -5.87
N LEU A 10 -2.04 -21.82 -5.23
CA LEU A 10 -2.29 -22.08 -3.81
C LEU A 10 -1.60 -21.02 -2.93
N ILE A 11 -0.35 -20.66 -3.24
CA ILE A 11 0.38 -19.62 -2.52
C ILE A 11 -0.34 -18.26 -2.67
N SER A 12 -0.75 -17.91 -3.89
CA SER A 12 -1.52 -16.68 -4.14
C SER A 12 -2.82 -16.65 -3.35
N SER A 13 -3.53 -17.77 -3.27
CA SER A 13 -4.78 -17.91 -2.51
C SER A 13 -4.53 -17.72 -1.01
N GLN A 14 -3.42 -18.24 -0.46
CA GLN A 14 -3.03 -18.03 0.94
C GLN A 14 -2.71 -16.55 1.22
N LEU A 15 -2.05 -15.84 0.30
CA LEU A 15 -1.77 -14.40 0.45
C LEU A 15 -3.05 -13.57 0.44
N ILE A 16 -4.01 -13.92 -0.42
CA ILE A 16 -5.33 -13.25 -0.46
C ILE A 16 -6.08 -13.52 0.86
N LEU A 17 -6.07 -14.76 1.35
CA LEU A 17 -6.70 -15.12 2.61
C LEU A 17 -6.07 -14.38 3.79
N ALA A 18 -4.74 -14.32 3.86
CA ALA A 18 -4.03 -13.57 4.89
C ALA A 18 -4.47 -12.09 4.91
N ARG A 19 -4.56 -11.44 3.76
CA ARG A 19 -5.06 -10.05 3.65
C ARG A 19 -6.49 -9.92 4.14
N SER A 20 -7.37 -10.82 3.70
CA SER A 20 -8.79 -10.80 4.09
C SER A 20 -8.97 -10.99 5.61
N LEU A 21 -8.18 -11.89 6.22
CA LEU A 21 -8.18 -12.10 7.66
C LEU A 21 -7.70 -10.87 8.44
N MET A 22 -6.68 -10.14 7.92
CA MET A 22 -6.27 -8.86 8.51
C MET A 22 -7.40 -7.81 8.47
N ASP A 23 -8.13 -7.74 7.37
CA ASP A 23 -9.25 -6.81 7.22
C ASP A 23 -10.42 -7.15 8.15
N LEU A 24 -10.60 -8.44 8.50
CA LEU A 24 -11.57 -8.94 9.48
C LEU A 24 -11.08 -8.84 10.94
N GLY A 25 -9.82 -8.45 11.18
CA GLY A 25 -9.24 -8.37 12.51
C GLY A 25 -8.73 -9.71 13.08
N GLU A 26 -8.73 -10.77 12.28
CA GLU A 26 -8.24 -12.10 12.65
C GLU A 26 -6.71 -12.19 12.46
N ILE A 27 -5.98 -11.41 13.25
CA ILE A 27 -4.55 -11.13 13.03
C ILE A 27 -3.68 -12.38 13.17
N ASP A 28 -3.92 -13.24 14.18
CA ASP A 28 -3.12 -14.46 14.39
C ASP A 28 -3.26 -15.45 13.24
N ARG A 29 -4.48 -15.66 12.75
CA ARG A 29 -4.73 -16.51 11.58
C ARG A 29 -4.11 -15.95 10.30
N SER A 30 -4.20 -14.64 10.14
CA SER A 30 -3.54 -13.95 9.01
C SER A 30 -2.04 -14.20 9.01
N ARG A 31 -1.38 -14.10 10.17
CA ARG A 31 0.05 -14.38 10.32
C ARG A 31 0.43 -15.76 9.83
N ASP A 32 -0.30 -16.78 10.27
CA ASP A 32 0.02 -18.18 9.92
C ASP A 32 -0.05 -18.41 8.41
N HIS A 33 -1.06 -17.85 7.74
CA HIS A 33 -1.17 -17.92 6.28
C HIS A 33 -0.08 -17.11 5.56
N ALA A 34 0.26 -15.91 6.06
CA ALA A 34 1.30 -15.07 5.47
C ALA A 34 2.68 -15.72 5.57
N LEU A 35 3.05 -16.26 6.74
CA LEU A 35 4.33 -16.96 6.94
C LEU A 35 4.40 -18.25 6.12
N THR A 36 3.33 -19.04 6.09
CA THR A 36 3.29 -20.27 5.28
C THR A 36 3.48 -19.96 3.79
N ALA A 37 2.85 -18.91 3.28
CA ALA A 37 3.01 -18.48 1.91
C ALA A 37 4.44 -17.99 1.65
N PHE A 38 5.00 -17.20 2.55
CA PHE A 38 6.36 -16.68 2.45
C PHE A 38 7.41 -17.80 2.38
N ASP A 39 7.38 -18.77 3.32
CA ASP A 39 8.30 -19.90 3.36
C ASP A 39 8.27 -20.74 2.07
N LYS A 40 7.08 -20.85 1.45
CA LYS A 40 6.94 -21.54 0.17
C LYS A 40 7.54 -20.74 -0.99
N THR A 41 7.43 -19.41 -0.96
CA THR A 41 8.00 -18.58 -2.01
C THR A 41 9.53 -18.49 -1.95
N GLU A 42 10.15 -18.65 -0.78
CA GLU A 42 11.62 -18.72 -0.68
C GLU A 42 12.21 -19.91 -1.47
N LYS A 43 11.48 -21.02 -1.55
CA LYS A 43 11.88 -22.22 -2.29
C LYS A 43 11.55 -22.13 -3.78
N SER A 44 10.55 -21.33 -4.12
CA SER A 44 10.19 -21.08 -5.51
C SER A 44 11.17 -20.07 -6.12
N LYS A 45 11.39 -20.16 -7.42
CA LYS A 45 12.17 -19.17 -8.16
C LYS A 45 11.31 -17.99 -8.64
N ASP A 46 10.05 -17.95 -8.23
CA ASP A 46 9.10 -16.90 -8.59
C ASP A 46 9.32 -15.66 -7.73
N LYS A 47 10.15 -14.75 -8.23
CA LYS A 47 10.49 -13.50 -7.55
C LYS A 47 9.25 -12.60 -7.33
N GLN A 48 8.32 -12.59 -8.27
CA GLN A 48 7.11 -11.77 -8.17
C GLN A 48 6.22 -12.26 -7.03
N LEU A 49 6.04 -13.57 -6.93
CA LEU A 49 5.25 -14.17 -5.85
C LEU A 49 5.92 -13.97 -4.49
N HIS A 50 7.25 -14.08 -4.43
CA HIS A 50 8.02 -13.79 -3.21
C HIS A 50 7.86 -12.33 -2.77
N ALA A 51 7.95 -11.38 -3.71
CA ALA A 51 7.75 -9.96 -3.41
C ALA A 51 6.32 -9.66 -2.91
N ARG A 52 5.31 -10.33 -3.46
CA ARG A 52 3.93 -10.24 -2.95
C ARG A 52 3.80 -10.79 -1.52
N ALA A 53 4.49 -11.89 -1.20
CA ALA A 53 4.52 -12.44 0.15
C ALA A 53 5.20 -11.48 1.13
N GLN A 54 6.31 -10.86 0.73
CA GLN A 54 6.97 -9.79 1.47
C GLN A 54 6.01 -8.63 1.76
N ALA A 55 5.26 -8.15 0.76
CA ALA A 55 4.30 -7.07 0.93
C ALA A 55 3.17 -7.43 1.91
N VAL A 56 2.71 -8.69 1.92
CA VAL A 56 1.69 -9.17 2.87
C VAL A 56 2.25 -9.25 4.29
N LEU A 57 3.50 -9.70 4.47
CA LEU A 57 4.17 -9.68 5.78
C LEU A 57 4.39 -8.25 6.28
N GLY A 58 4.83 -7.34 5.41
CA GLY A 58 4.93 -5.92 5.73
C GLY A 58 3.61 -5.37 6.28
N ARG A 59 2.49 -5.69 5.63
CA ARG A 59 1.15 -5.30 6.06
C ARG A 59 0.78 -5.90 7.42
N TYR A 60 1.12 -7.18 7.66
CA TYR A 60 0.93 -7.81 8.96
C TYR A 60 1.69 -7.06 10.06
N TYR A 61 2.99 -6.81 9.86
CA TYR A 61 3.82 -6.12 10.85
C TYR A 61 3.38 -4.68 11.08
N ALA A 62 2.97 -3.95 10.05
CA ALA A 62 2.36 -2.63 10.21
C ALA A 62 1.08 -2.69 11.08
N LYS A 63 0.25 -3.72 10.89
CA LYS A 63 -0.99 -3.89 11.64
C LYS A 63 -0.78 -4.19 13.13
N VAL A 64 0.30 -4.92 13.48
CA VAL A 64 0.67 -5.21 14.88
C VAL A 64 1.54 -4.11 15.51
N GLY A 65 1.91 -3.08 14.74
CA GLY A 65 2.66 -1.92 15.22
C GLY A 65 4.18 -2.09 15.16
N ASP A 66 4.69 -3.17 14.56
CA ASP A 66 6.14 -3.35 14.34
C ASP A 66 6.55 -2.67 13.03
N LEU A 67 6.63 -1.33 13.10
CA LEU A 67 6.79 -0.48 11.92
C LEU A 67 8.17 -0.62 11.26
N ASP A 68 9.22 -0.94 12.03
CA ASP A 68 10.56 -1.15 11.47
C ASP A 68 10.61 -2.44 10.64
N VAL A 69 10.03 -3.53 11.14
CA VAL A 69 9.94 -4.79 10.41
C VAL A 69 9.04 -4.65 9.18
N ALA A 70 7.92 -3.93 9.30
CA ALA A 70 7.05 -3.63 8.18
C ALA A 70 7.77 -2.87 7.06
N SER A 71 8.52 -1.82 7.43
CA SER A 71 9.32 -1.03 6.48
C SER A 71 10.35 -1.89 5.75
N HIS A 72 11.05 -2.78 6.47
CA HIS A 72 12.02 -3.71 5.88
C HIS A 72 11.38 -4.62 4.84
N HIS A 73 10.25 -5.27 5.16
CA HIS A 73 9.53 -6.14 4.23
C HIS A 73 9.02 -5.38 3.00
N TYR A 74 8.50 -4.16 3.17
CA TYR A 74 8.07 -3.35 2.03
C TYR A 74 9.23 -2.91 1.14
N SER A 75 10.39 -2.57 1.70
CA SER A 75 11.57 -2.23 0.91
C SER A 75 12.05 -3.41 0.06
N GLN A 76 12.11 -4.62 0.64
CA GLN A 76 12.46 -5.83 -0.11
C GLN A 76 11.45 -6.13 -1.24
N ALA A 77 10.16 -5.96 -0.97
CA ALA A 77 9.13 -6.13 -1.98
C ALA A 77 9.26 -5.09 -3.11
N LEU A 78 9.55 -3.84 -2.78
CA LEU A 78 9.72 -2.75 -3.74
C LEU A 78 10.92 -3.00 -4.66
N ASP A 79 12.07 -3.41 -4.10
CA ASP A 79 13.26 -3.73 -4.87
C ASP A 79 12.98 -4.84 -5.90
N ALA A 80 12.30 -5.92 -5.47
CA ALA A 80 11.96 -7.02 -6.35
C ALA A 80 10.95 -6.62 -7.45
N MET A 81 9.92 -5.79 -7.12
CA MET A 81 8.96 -5.30 -8.11
C MET A 81 9.59 -4.34 -9.11
N ASN A 82 10.59 -3.56 -8.67
CA ASN A 82 11.36 -2.69 -9.56
C ASN A 82 12.17 -3.52 -10.58
N GLU A 83 12.81 -4.60 -10.14
CA GLU A 83 13.54 -5.51 -11.05
C GLU A 83 12.61 -6.18 -12.09
N GLU A 84 11.39 -6.53 -11.70
CA GLU A 84 10.39 -7.16 -12.56
C GLU A 84 9.63 -6.15 -13.45
N GLY A 85 9.70 -4.86 -13.15
CA GLY A 85 8.99 -3.79 -13.89
C GLY A 85 7.48 -3.76 -13.64
N ASP A 86 6.99 -4.29 -12.52
CA ASP A 86 5.57 -4.22 -12.13
C ASP A 86 5.25 -2.85 -11.53
N ILE A 87 4.99 -1.88 -12.42
CA ILE A 87 4.74 -0.48 -12.05
C ILE A 87 3.56 -0.32 -11.07
N LEU A 88 2.48 -1.09 -11.26
CA LEU A 88 1.32 -1.00 -10.36
C LEU A 88 1.67 -1.46 -8.96
N ALA A 89 2.33 -2.61 -8.83
CA ALA A 89 2.78 -3.12 -7.54
C ALA A 89 3.80 -2.19 -6.87
N MET A 90 4.73 -1.61 -7.64
CA MET A 90 5.69 -0.62 -7.13
C MET A 90 4.97 0.57 -6.50
N VAL A 91 4.00 1.17 -7.19
CA VAL A 91 3.23 2.30 -6.67
C VAL A 91 2.45 1.90 -5.41
N ASP A 92 1.77 0.75 -5.42
CA ASP A 92 0.99 0.28 -4.27
C ASP A 92 1.90 0.01 -3.05
N ILE A 93 3.08 -0.60 -3.23
CA ILE A 93 4.03 -0.85 -2.14
C ILE A 93 4.64 0.46 -1.63
N THR A 94 4.96 1.41 -2.52
CA THR A 94 5.49 2.72 -2.10
C THR A 94 4.46 3.50 -1.27
N ILE A 95 3.17 3.38 -1.58
CA ILE A 95 2.10 3.94 -0.74
C ILE A 95 2.13 3.31 0.66
N LEU A 96 2.22 1.98 0.76
CA LEU A 96 2.25 1.27 2.04
C LEU A 96 3.50 1.63 2.87
N LEU A 97 4.66 1.76 2.24
CA LEU A 97 5.88 2.22 2.90
C LEU A 97 5.74 3.65 3.44
N GLY A 98 5.18 4.55 2.63
CA GLY A 98 4.88 5.92 3.06
C GLY A 98 3.89 5.96 4.25
N GLU A 99 2.89 5.08 4.30
CA GLU A 99 1.97 4.96 5.44
C GLU A 99 2.71 4.54 6.71
N VAL A 100 3.59 3.56 6.64
CA VAL A 100 4.40 3.11 7.78
C VAL A 100 5.32 4.23 8.27
N LEU A 101 5.93 5.00 7.37
CA LEU A 101 6.74 6.16 7.73
C LEU A 101 5.90 7.25 8.40
N GLN A 102 4.69 7.50 7.90
CA GLN A 102 3.75 8.44 8.52
C GLN A 102 3.36 7.99 9.93
N ASP A 103 3.03 6.71 10.12
CA ASP A 103 2.66 6.13 11.42
C ASP A 103 3.85 6.15 12.41
N SER A 104 5.09 6.10 11.90
CA SER A 104 6.34 6.29 12.66
C SER A 104 6.65 7.77 12.98
N GLY A 105 5.79 8.71 12.55
CA GLY A 105 6.00 10.14 12.71
C GLY A 105 6.98 10.78 11.73
N LYS A 106 7.52 10.04 10.76
CA LYS A 106 8.47 10.49 9.74
C LYS A 106 7.73 11.11 8.53
N ASN A 107 6.96 12.18 8.79
CA ASN A 107 6.07 12.77 7.78
C ASN A 107 6.78 13.32 6.54
N ASP A 108 8.01 13.84 6.69
CA ASP A 108 8.78 14.39 5.58
C ASP A 108 9.24 13.25 4.64
N GLU A 109 9.74 12.14 5.18
CA GLU A 109 10.12 10.95 4.41
C GLU A 109 8.88 10.33 3.73
N ALA A 110 7.76 10.21 4.45
CA ALA A 110 6.49 9.76 3.87
C ALA A 110 6.03 10.61 2.69
N MET A 111 6.16 11.94 2.82
CA MET A 111 5.80 12.87 1.75
C MET A 111 6.67 12.69 0.50
N GLU A 112 7.97 12.43 0.65
CA GLU A 112 8.87 12.15 -0.46
C GLU A 112 8.44 10.88 -1.21
N HIS A 113 8.22 9.78 -0.50
CA HIS A 113 7.73 8.53 -1.11
C HIS A 113 6.39 8.70 -1.82
N PHE A 114 5.43 9.42 -1.22
CA PHE A 114 4.15 9.68 -1.87
C PHE A 114 4.28 10.55 -3.13
N ARG A 115 5.24 11.50 -3.19
CA ARG A 115 5.48 12.31 -4.38
C ARG A 115 6.13 11.50 -5.50
N GLU A 116 7.12 10.67 -5.18
CA GLU A 116 7.74 9.77 -6.15
C GLU A 116 6.72 8.82 -6.76
N ALA A 117 5.91 8.18 -5.92
CA ALA A 117 4.83 7.31 -6.37
C ALA A 117 3.81 8.06 -7.23
N LEU A 118 3.49 9.33 -6.89
CA LEU A 118 2.55 10.14 -7.68
C LEU A 118 3.09 10.42 -9.09
N VAL A 119 4.38 10.75 -9.21
CA VAL A 119 5.02 10.96 -10.52
C VAL A 119 4.95 9.68 -11.37
N ILE A 120 5.24 8.53 -10.78
CA ILE A 120 5.16 7.23 -11.47
C ILE A 120 3.71 6.92 -11.88
N ALA A 121 2.76 7.14 -10.98
CA ALA A 121 1.35 6.88 -11.23
C ALA A 121 0.78 7.80 -12.33
N GLU A 122 1.17 9.08 -12.36
CA GLU A 122 0.76 10.04 -13.40
C GLU A 122 1.36 9.65 -14.77
N ALA A 123 2.64 9.26 -14.82
CA ALA A 123 3.29 8.82 -16.04
C ALA A 123 2.65 7.55 -16.67
N ASN A 124 1.98 6.73 -15.86
CA ASN A 124 1.36 5.48 -16.28
C ASN A 124 -0.19 5.51 -16.23
N ASP A 125 -0.79 6.68 -16.08
CA ASP A 125 -2.26 6.90 -16.01
C ASP A 125 -2.97 5.99 -14.97
N LEU A 126 -2.34 5.72 -13.84
CA LEU A 126 -2.89 4.92 -12.75
C LEU A 126 -3.87 5.77 -11.92
N ARG A 127 -5.03 6.07 -12.50
CA ARG A 127 -5.99 7.07 -11.99
C ARG A 127 -6.44 6.81 -10.54
N MET A 128 -6.66 5.55 -10.17
CA MET A 128 -7.06 5.19 -8.79
C MET A 128 -5.92 5.51 -7.81
N GLN A 129 -4.68 5.11 -8.12
CA GLN A 129 -3.49 5.36 -7.32
C GLN A 129 -3.19 6.86 -7.21
N ILE A 130 -3.38 7.61 -8.29
CA ILE A 130 -3.26 9.09 -8.26
C ILE A 130 -4.21 9.67 -7.20
N GLY A 131 -5.48 9.27 -7.20
CA GLY A 131 -6.45 9.72 -6.20
C GLY A 131 -6.05 9.37 -4.77
N GLU A 132 -5.59 8.14 -4.52
CA GLU A 132 -5.12 7.67 -3.22
C GLU A 132 -3.89 8.47 -2.75
N LEU A 133 -2.88 8.63 -3.61
CA LEU A 133 -1.66 9.38 -3.31
C LEU A 133 -1.94 10.84 -2.97
N LEU A 134 -2.88 11.47 -3.67
CA LEU A 134 -3.30 12.84 -3.36
C LEU A 134 -3.96 12.94 -1.98
N ILE A 135 -4.74 11.92 -1.55
CA ILE A 135 -5.26 11.85 -0.18
C ILE A 135 -4.10 11.74 0.83
N ARG A 136 -3.10 10.87 0.58
CA ARG A 136 -1.94 10.66 1.46
C ARG A 136 -1.11 11.95 1.57
N LEU A 137 -0.78 12.57 0.45
CA LEU A 137 -0.10 13.87 0.42
C LEU A 137 -0.88 14.93 1.20
N GLY A 138 -2.20 14.96 1.08
CA GLY A 138 -3.05 15.84 1.86
C GLY A 138 -3.01 15.54 3.37
N SER A 139 -2.76 14.31 3.79
CA SER A 139 -2.66 13.94 5.22
C SER A 139 -1.35 14.38 5.86
N VAL A 140 -0.23 14.34 5.12
CA VAL A 140 1.11 14.69 5.61
C VAL A 140 1.50 16.16 5.33
N ALA A 141 0.76 16.87 4.49
CA ALA A 141 1.08 18.25 4.13
C ALA A 141 0.99 19.19 5.35
N PRO A 142 2.07 19.91 5.69
CA PRO A 142 2.11 20.79 6.87
C PRO A 142 1.19 22.00 6.70
N GLU A 143 1.10 22.55 5.48
CA GLU A 143 0.34 23.75 5.18
C GLU A 143 -1.12 23.44 4.83
N LYS A 144 -2.06 24.14 5.47
CA LYS A 144 -3.50 23.99 5.20
C LYS A 144 -3.84 24.22 3.72
N SER A 145 -3.20 25.18 3.08
CA SER A 145 -3.39 25.49 1.66
C SER A 145 -3.05 24.30 0.77
N ARG A 146 -1.89 23.69 0.97
CA ARG A 146 -1.44 22.51 0.22
C ARG A 146 -2.30 21.29 0.49
N ARG A 147 -2.70 21.10 1.76
CA ARG A 147 -3.65 20.04 2.13
C ARG A 147 -4.94 20.15 1.33
N MET A 148 -5.50 21.34 1.25
CA MET A 148 -6.73 21.59 0.50
C MET A 148 -6.54 21.37 -1.00
N GLU A 149 -5.42 21.80 -1.57
CA GLU A 149 -5.09 21.59 -2.98
C GLU A 149 -5.05 20.08 -3.33
N TYR A 150 -4.32 19.27 -2.55
CA TYR A 150 -4.26 17.83 -2.76
C TYR A 150 -5.64 17.17 -2.66
N LEU A 151 -6.43 17.51 -1.64
CA LEU A 151 -7.78 16.95 -1.47
C LEU A 151 -8.73 17.35 -2.60
N GLN A 152 -8.64 18.57 -3.11
CA GLN A 152 -9.46 19.01 -4.26
C GLN A 152 -9.06 18.26 -5.55
N ARG A 153 -7.76 18.05 -5.78
CA ARG A 153 -7.27 17.23 -6.90
C ARG A 153 -7.75 15.78 -6.79
N ALA A 154 -7.65 15.17 -5.60
CA ALA A 154 -8.18 13.84 -5.35
C ALA A 154 -9.69 13.74 -5.65
N LEU A 155 -10.47 14.72 -5.21
CA LEU A 155 -11.91 14.77 -5.46
C LEU A 155 -12.22 14.85 -6.97
N ALA A 156 -11.43 15.60 -7.74
CA ALA A 156 -11.59 15.68 -9.19
C ALA A 156 -11.33 14.32 -9.86
N VAL A 157 -10.22 13.65 -9.49
CA VAL A 157 -9.88 12.32 -10.00
C VAL A 157 -10.99 11.30 -9.71
N PHE A 158 -11.46 11.19 -8.46
CA PHE A 158 -12.52 10.25 -8.10
C PHE A 158 -13.88 10.60 -8.72
N ARG A 159 -14.13 11.86 -9.03
CA ARG A 159 -15.33 12.28 -9.79
C ARG A 159 -15.28 11.76 -11.23
N GLU A 160 -14.15 11.89 -11.91
CA GLU A 160 -13.95 11.38 -13.26
C GLU A 160 -14.09 9.84 -13.31
N LEU A 161 -13.60 9.15 -12.27
CA LEU A 161 -13.74 7.69 -12.13
C LEU A 161 -15.14 7.23 -11.71
N GLY A 162 -16.04 8.14 -11.30
CA GLY A 162 -17.33 7.76 -10.74
C GLY A 162 -17.24 7.04 -9.38
N ALA A 163 -16.13 7.18 -8.66
CA ALA A 163 -15.83 6.47 -7.41
C ALA A 163 -16.55 7.12 -6.22
N LYS A 164 -17.87 6.94 -6.11
CA LYS A 164 -18.75 7.63 -5.15
C LYS A 164 -18.32 7.48 -3.69
N SER A 165 -17.83 6.29 -3.28
CA SER A 165 -17.38 6.04 -1.92
C SER A 165 -16.15 6.89 -1.58
N ARG A 166 -15.15 6.92 -2.48
CA ARG A 166 -13.94 7.73 -2.32
C ARG A 166 -14.22 9.23 -2.35
N MET A 167 -15.12 9.66 -3.22
CA MET A 167 -15.57 11.07 -3.23
C MET A 167 -16.13 11.49 -1.88
N ARG A 168 -16.98 10.66 -1.24
CA ARG A 168 -17.55 10.95 0.08
C ARG A 168 -16.46 11.02 1.16
N GLU A 169 -15.50 10.12 1.12
CA GLU A 169 -14.36 10.14 2.03
C GLU A 169 -13.58 11.45 1.92
N VAL A 170 -13.19 11.83 0.69
CA VAL A 170 -12.45 13.07 0.46
C VAL A 170 -13.26 14.30 0.88
N GLN A 171 -14.56 14.34 0.60
CA GLN A 171 -15.44 15.43 1.03
C GLN A 171 -15.45 15.59 2.56
N ASN A 172 -15.48 14.47 3.30
CA ASN A 172 -15.39 14.50 4.77
C ASN A 172 -14.04 15.06 5.24
N ARG A 173 -12.92 14.65 4.59
CA ARG A 173 -11.59 15.18 4.91
C ARG A 173 -11.49 16.68 4.61
N VAL A 174 -12.03 17.15 3.50
CA VAL A 174 -12.12 18.58 3.16
C VAL A 174 -12.92 19.34 4.23
N HIS A 175 -14.08 18.81 4.62
CA HIS A 175 -14.91 19.44 5.66
C HIS A 175 -14.16 19.56 6.98
N ASN A 176 -13.49 18.49 7.42
CA ASN A 176 -12.69 18.50 8.66
C ASN A 176 -11.52 19.49 8.58
N ALA A 177 -10.82 19.55 7.45
CA ALA A 177 -9.73 20.49 7.22
C ALA A 177 -10.20 21.97 7.25
N VAL A 178 -11.43 22.25 6.77
CA VAL A 178 -12.04 23.60 6.85
C VAL A 178 -12.39 23.95 8.29
N MET A 179 -12.99 23.01 9.03
CA MET A 179 -13.47 23.22 10.42
C MET A 179 -12.35 23.19 11.46
N GLY A 180 -11.09 22.90 11.07
CA GLY A 180 -9.94 22.84 11.98
C GLY A 180 -9.94 21.64 12.93
N ARG A 181 -10.59 20.56 12.51
CA ARG A 181 -10.65 19.28 13.24
C ARG A 181 -9.69 18.26 12.67
#